data_326c6c73ac331093936aeca134d8aa25
#
_entry.id   326c6c73ac331093936aeca134d8aa25
#
_cell.length_a   1.000
_cell.length_b   1.000
_cell.length_c   1.000
_cell.angle_alpha   90.00
_cell.angle_beta   90.00
_cell.angle_gamma   90.00
#
_symmetry.space_group_name_H-M   'P 1'
#
loop_
_entity.id
_entity.type
_entity.pdbx_description
1 polymer ?
#
loop_
_entity_poly.entity_id
_entity_poly.type
_entity_poly.pdbx_seq_one_letter_code
_entity_poly.pdbx_strand_id
1 'polypeptide(L)'
;MTTEQGKFVPGTTFEKVWGYYRFDRKLRFLVMDAIERVEVAVRSSIVNLFAVQHGVFGYRDAANFAKPLDNVRFQKTLQFIDSETTRSNEEFVSHFRASYDSSNGLPLWMAAEVMTFGNLLTFFRLMKMSDKKAVARQFGLTSALMESWLTTLNYIRNICAHHGRLWNRHVAVCPLIPEKDARWHENAYPVNPMRVYSVLTILNALVKKVAPQSGWKVRLFSLLSDFPDIHRLSMAIPTGFEKSALWKEPDAEKGENAGPDSGQVDSSKTDSANGNSSASAATAPAAK
;
A
#
# COMPACT_ATOMS: atom_id res chain seq x y z
N MET A 1 17.84 12.87 -24.61
CA MET A 1 18.14 12.38 -25.96
C MET A 1 17.90 13.43 -27.04
N THR A 2 17.38 14.58 -26.68
CA THR A 2 17.27 15.74 -27.57
C THR A 2 18.09 16.91 -27.02
N THR A 3 18.66 17.72 -27.93
CA THR A 3 19.30 18.99 -27.59
C THR A 3 18.25 20.03 -27.19
N GLU A 4 18.66 21.18 -26.64
CA GLU A 4 17.76 22.32 -26.36
C GLU A 4 16.98 22.79 -27.61
N GLN A 5 17.51 22.53 -28.80
CA GLN A 5 16.88 22.85 -30.09
C GLN A 5 15.91 21.73 -30.58
N GLY A 6 15.63 20.71 -29.79
CA GLY A 6 14.72 19.60 -30.15
C GLY A 6 15.32 18.56 -31.12
N LYS A 7 16.59 18.67 -31.50
CA LYS A 7 17.28 17.67 -32.35
C LYS A 7 17.77 16.51 -31.49
N PHE A 8 17.78 15.31 -32.06
CA PHE A 8 18.39 14.16 -31.38
C PHE A 8 19.88 14.36 -31.16
N VAL A 9 20.37 13.94 -29.99
CA VAL A 9 21.81 13.92 -29.68
C VAL A 9 22.51 12.96 -30.66
N PRO A 10 23.69 13.29 -31.21
CA PRO A 10 24.44 12.37 -32.05
C PRO A 10 24.61 10.98 -31.39
N GLY A 11 24.44 9.92 -32.18
CA GLY A 11 24.48 8.53 -31.68
C GLY A 11 23.19 8.04 -31.05
N THR A 12 22.08 8.80 -31.12
CA THR A 12 20.75 8.33 -30.75
C THR A 12 20.19 7.44 -31.87
N THR A 13 19.96 6.15 -31.57
CA THR A 13 19.31 5.20 -32.49
C THR A 13 17.86 4.94 -32.07
N PHE A 14 17.07 4.38 -32.99
CA PHE A 14 15.71 3.97 -32.71
C PHE A 14 15.66 2.91 -31.58
N GLU A 15 16.54 1.92 -31.64
CA GLU A 15 16.63 0.83 -30.64
C GLU A 15 16.88 1.39 -29.24
N LYS A 16 17.73 2.41 -29.13
CA LYS A 16 18.02 3.09 -27.87
C LYS A 16 16.79 3.81 -27.33
N VAL A 17 16.09 4.57 -28.17
CA VAL A 17 14.83 5.26 -27.79
C VAL A 17 13.76 4.24 -27.40
N TRP A 18 13.62 3.15 -28.19
CA TRP A 18 12.70 2.06 -27.93
C TRP A 18 13.02 1.34 -26.61
N GLY A 19 14.30 1.16 -26.28
CA GLY A 19 14.75 0.62 -25.00
C GLY A 19 14.25 1.46 -23.81
N TYR A 20 14.37 2.78 -23.87
CA TYR A 20 13.85 3.69 -22.84
C TYR A 20 12.32 3.63 -22.72
N TYR A 21 11.61 3.55 -23.84
CA TYR A 21 10.16 3.43 -23.84
C TYR A 21 9.71 2.11 -23.16
N ARG A 22 10.33 0.99 -23.53
CA ARG A 22 10.05 -0.32 -22.93
C ARG A 22 10.33 -0.35 -21.44
N PHE A 23 11.47 0.22 -21.02
CA PHE A 23 11.82 0.35 -19.61
C PHE A 23 10.75 1.15 -18.85
N ASP A 24 10.41 2.35 -19.33
CA ASP A 24 9.44 3.23 -18.69
C ASP A 24 8.07 2.57 -18.59
N ARG A 25 7.63 1.86 -19.63
CA ARG A 25 6.38 1.09 -19.59
C ARG A 25 6.40 0.02 -18.51
N LYS A 26 7.47 -0.79 -18.44
CA LYS A 26 7.61 -1.83 -17.41
C LYS A 26 7.70 -1.22 -16.01
N LEU A 27 8.40 -0.11 -15.85
CA LEU A 27 8.49 0.61 -14.58
C LEU A 27 7.13 1.11 -14.10
N ARG A 28 6.32 1.70 -15.00
CA ARG A 28 4.96 2.12 -14.66
C ARG A 28 4.08 0.97 -14.19
N PHE A 29 4.11 -0.18 -14.88
CA PHE A 29 3.35 -1.36 -14.45
C PHE A 29 3.77 -1.84 -13.07
N LEU A 30 5.06 -1.89 -12.81
CA LEU A 30 5.60 -2.31 -11.52
C LEU A 30 5.21 -1.33 -10.39
N VAL A 31 5.23 -0.04 -10.67
CA VAL A 31 4.81 1.01 -9.73
C VAL A 31 3.30 0.94 -9.48
N MET A 32 2.49 0.69 -10.52
CA MET A 32 1.04 0.54 -10.40
C MET A 32 0.66 -0.68 -9.55
N ASP A 33 1.30 -1.83 -9.78
CA ASP A 33 1.09 -3.04 -8.95
C ASP A 33 1.38 -2.77 -7.46
N ALA A 34 2.44 -2.02 -7.15
CA ALA A 34 2.75 -1.65 -5.77
C ALA A 34 1.71 -0.67 -5.18
N ILE A 35 1.31 0.34 -5.96
CA ILE A 35 0.31 1.33 -5.52
C ILE A 35 -1.04 0.66 -5.27
N GLU A 36 -1.48 -0.26 -6.13
CA GLU A 36 -2.72 -1.03 -5.96
C GLU A 36 -2.73 -1.77 -4.63
N ARG A 37 -1.66 -2.48 -4.30
CA ARG A 37 -1.53 -3.21 -3.01
C ARG A 37 -1.63 -2.26 -1.81
N VAL A 38 -0.98 -1.11 -1.90
CA VAL A 38 -1.03 -0.07 -0.86
C VAL A 38 -2.44 0.52 -0.77
N GLU A 39 -3.08 0.82 -1.90
CA GLU A 39 -4.45 1.36 -1.96
C GLU A 39 -5.45 0.42 -1.28
N VAL A 40 -5.43 -0.88 -1.61
CA VAL A 40 -6.30 -1.90 -1.02
C VAL A 40 -6.07 -2.00 0.50
N ALA A 41 -4.81 -2.06 0.95
CA ALA A 41 -4.50 -2.14 2.37
C ALA A 41 -4.94 -0.89 3.15
N VAL A 42 -4.73 0.30 2.56
CA VAL A 42 -5.15 1.58 3.17
C VAL A 42 -6.68 1.67 3.23
N ARG A 43 -7.37 1.29 2.14
CA ARG A 43 -8.84 1.23 2.10
C ARG A 43 -9.38 0.35 3.20
N SER A 44 -8.91 -0.87 3.30
CA SER A 44 -9.33 -1.82 4.35
C SER A 44 -9.05 -1.29 5.76
N SER A 45 -7.90 -0.68 5.98
CA SER A 45 -7.52 -0.11 7.29
C SER A 45 -8.45 1.06 7.69
N ILE A 46 -8.71 1.99 6.77
CA ILE A 46 -9.60 3.13 7.01
C ILE A 46 -11.02 2.64 7.28
N VAL A 47 -11.56 1.79 6.41
CA VAL A 47 -12.93 1.27 6.48
C VAL A 47 -13.15 0.53 7.79
N ASN A 48 -12.28 -0.43 8.12
CA ASN A 48 -12.41 -1.23 9.32
C ASN A 48 -12.37 -0.36 10.58
N LEU A 49 -11.34 0.50 10.69
CA LEU A 49 -11.19 1.37 11.86
C LEU A 49 -12.38 2.32 12.01
N PHE A 50 -12.77 2.99 10.92
CA PHE A 50 -13.83 4.00 10.95
C PHE A 50 -15.21 3.37 11.25
N ALA A 51 -15.53 2.23 10.61
CA ALA A 51 -16.78 1.54 10.83
C ALA A 51 -16.92 0.98 12.27
N VAL A 52 -15.82 0.48 12.83
CA VAL A 52 -15.81 0.00 14.22
C VAL A 52 -16.01 1.14 15.23
N GLN A 53 -15.41 2.30 14.98
CA GLN A 53 -15.47 3.43 15.92
C GLN A 53 -16.75 4.28 15.78
N HIS A 54 -17.26 4.43 14.57
CA HIS A 54 -18.30 5.39 14.23
C HIS A 54 -19.58 4.74 13.66
N GLY A 55 -19.58 3.43 13.51
CA GLY A 55 -20.67 2.70 12.88
C GLY A 55 -20.59 2.70 11.35
N VAL A 56 -21.33 1.79 10.75
CA VAL A 56 -21.25 1.47 9.32
C VAL A 56 -21.71 2.63 8.40
N PHE A 57 -22.57 3.49 8.89
CA PHE A 57 -23.04 4.71 8.22
C PHE A 57 -22.45 5.99 8.83
N GLY A 58 -21.52 5.86 9.79
CA GLY A 58 -20.93 6.97 10.52
C GLY A 58 -20.21 8.00 9.63
N TYR A 59 -19.85 7.61 8.40
CA TYR A 59 -19.24 8.51 7.42
C TYR A 59 -20.19 9.62 6.92
N ARG A 60 -21.50 9.50 7.16
CA ARG A 60 -22.50 10.52 6.84
C ARG A 60 -22.67 11.57 7.93
N ASP A 61 -22.21 11.28 9.15
CA ASP A 61 -22.32 12.19 10.28
C ASP A 61 -21.04 13.05 10.40
N ALA A 62 -21.19 14.36 10.20
CA ALA A 62 -20.13 15.36 10.34
C ALA A 62 -19.48 15.38 11.74
N ALA A 63 -20.18 14.90 12.80
CA ALA A 63 -19.64 14.82 14.15
C ALA A 63 -18.49 13.80 14.28
N ASN A 64 -18.40 12.84 13.37
CA ASN A 64 -17.37 11.81 13.36
C ASN A 64 -16.05 12.26 12.74
N PHE A 65 -15.99 13.47 12.21
CA PHE A 65 -14.81 14.03 11.54
C PHE A 65 -14.08 15.09 12.37
N ALA A 66 -12.91 15.54 11.88
CA ALA A 66 -12.09 16.54 12.55
C ALA A 66 -12.80 17.89 12.70
N LYS A 67 -12.49 18.61 13.77
CA LYS A 67 -12.98 19.98 14.01
C LYS A 67 -11.79 20.96 13.96
N PRO A 68 -11.89 22.13 13.31
CA PRO A 68 -13.02 22.56 12.48
C PRO A 68 -13.14 21.68 11.22
N LEU A 69 -14.37 21.33 10.83
CA LEU A 69 -14.61 20.52 9.63
C LEU A 69 -14.59 21.40 8.37
N ASP A 70 -13.87 20.96 7.35
CA ASP A 70 -14.01 21.52 6.00
C ASP A 70 -15.34 21.00 5.41
N ASN A 71 -16.40 21.75 5.68
CA ASN A 71 -17.76 21.37 5.27
C ASN A 71 -17.89 21.26 3.73
N VAL A 72 -17.20 22.09 2.97
CA VAL A 72 -17.24 22.04 1.49
C VAL A 72 -16.64 20.73 1.01
N ARG A 73 -15.48 20.36 1.53
CA ARG A 73 -14.81 19.11 1.18
C ARG A 73 -15.60 17.90 1.65
N PHE A 74 -16.16 17.95 2.85
CA PHE A 74 -16.99 16.88 3.39
C PHE A 74 -18.22 16.63 2.50
N GLN A 75 -18.99 17.68 2.17
CA GLN A 75 -20.17 17.57 1.31
C GLN A 75 -19.82 17.07 -0.10
N LYS A 76 -18.73 17.57 -0.70
CA LYS A 76 -18.24 17.05 -1.99
C LYS A 76 -17.89 15.56 -1.92
N THR A 77 -17.31 15.10 -0.82
CA THR A 77 -16.98 13.69 -0.63
C THR A 77 -18.24 12.84 -0.59
N LEU A 78 -19.27 13.26 0.16
CA LEU A 78 -20.56 12.55 0.21
C LEU A 78 -21.25 12.54 -1.16
N GLN A 79 -21.33 13.70 -1.84
CA GLN A 79 -21.90 13.81 -3.18
C GLN A 79 -21.19 12.89 -4.18
N PHE A 80 -19.87 12.80 -4.11
CA PHE A 80 -19.11 11.89 -4.95
C PHE A 80 -19.50 10.43 -4.67
N ILE A 81 -19.48 10.01 -3.41
CA ILE A 81 -19.87 8.63 -3.01
C ILE A 81 -21.28 8.32 -3.52
N ASP A 82 -22.23 9.23 -3.30
CA ASP A 82 -23.62 9.03 -3.70
C ASP A 82 -23.74 8.95 -5.23
N SER A 83 -23.01 9.79 -5.98
CA SER A 83 -23.04 9.76 -7.44
C SER A 83 -22.45 8.49 -8.00
N GLU A 84 -21.29 8.05 -7.49
CA GLU A 84 -20.64 6.80 -7.96
C GLU A 84 -21.48 5.58 -7.57
N THR A 85 -22.03 5.58 -6.36
CA THR A 85 -22.95 4.53 -5.92
C THR A 85 -24.18 4.46 -6.85
N THR A 86 -24.74 5.62 -7.23
CA THR A 86 -25.91 5.68 -8.11
C THR A 86 -25.61 5.17 -9.51
N ARG A 87 -24.43 5.47 -10.03
CA ARG A 87 -23.97 5.02 -11.37
C ARG A 87 -23.49 3.58 -11.40
N SER A 88 -23.16 3.01 -10.23
CA SER A 88 -22.57 1.68 -10.15
C SER A 88 -23.56 0.61 -10.61
N ASN A 89 -23.09 -0.23 -11.53
CA ASN A 89 -23.78 -1.44 -11.99
C ASN A 89 -23.24 -2.71 -11.27
N GLU A 90 -22.44 -2.54 -10.23
CA GLU A 90 -21.92 -3.66 -9.47
C GLU A 90 -23.04 -4.46 -8.81
N GLU A 91 -22.94 -5.78 -8.88
CA GLU A 91 -23.96 -6.70 -8.38
C GLU A 91 -24.24 -6.48 -6.90
N PHE A 92 -23.21 -6.25 -6.09
CA PHE A 92 -23.37 -6.02 -4.66
C PHE A 92 -24.18 -4.74 -4.35
N VAL A 93 -24.04 -3.68 -5.16
CA VAL A 93 -24.80 -2.43 -5.01
C VAL A 93 -26.28 -2.67 -5.32
N SER A 94 -26.56 -3.36 -6.43
CA SER A 94 -27.90 -3.70 -6.87
C SER A 94 -28.62 -4.63 -5.85
N HIS A 95 -27.88 -5.63 -5.36
CA HIS A 95 -28.39 -6.55 -4.33
C HIS A 95 -28.71 -5.82 -3.02
N PHE A 96 -27.81 -4.95 -2.55
CA PHE A 96 -28.04 -4.18 -1.33
C PHE A 96 -29.32 -3.33 -1.43
N ARG A 97 -29.49 -2.61 -2.54
CA ARG A 97 -30.67 -1.77 -2.78
C ARG A 97 -31.98 -2.55 -2.84
N ALA A 98 -31.94 -3.76 -3.37
CA ALA A 98 -33.13 -4.62 -3.48
C ALA A 98 -33.49 -5.29 -2.15
N SER A 99 -32.52 -5.52 -1.26
CA SER A 99 -32.70 -6.35 -0.06
C SER A 99 -32.74 -5.56 1.24
N TYR A 100 -32.24 -4.31 1.26
CA TYR A 100 -32.09 -3.52 2.47
C TYR A 100 -32.58 -2.08 2.27
N ASP A 101 -32.91 -1.42 3.40
CA ASP A 101 -33.19 0.02 3.40
C ASP A 101 -31.92 0.79 3.02
N SER A 102 -31.95 1.44 1.87
CA SER A 102 -30.88 2.24 1.33
C SER A 102 -30.99 3.74 1.60
N SER A 103 -31.93 4.17 2.45
CA SER A 103 -32.15 5.59 2.79
C SER A 103 -30.88 6.28 3.34
N ASN A 104 -30.03 5.52 4.05
CA ASN A 104 -28.74 5.98 4.58
C ASN A 104 -27.56 5.72 3.60
N GLY A 105 -27.83 5.35 2.34
CA GLY A 105 -26.81 4.96 1.37
C GLY A 105 -26.24 3.57 1.61
N LEU A 106 -25.02 3.32 1.13
CA LEU A 106 -24.32 2.05 1.35
C LEU A 106 -23.56 2.04 2.68
N PRO A 107 -23.40 0.87 3.34
CA PRO A 107 -22.40 0.71 4.39
C PRO A 107 -21.01 1.15 3.92
N LEU A 108 -20.18 1.69 4.82
CA LEU A 108 -18.89 2.27 4.46
C LEU A 108 -17.99 1.33 3.65
N TRP A 109 -17.95 0.02 3.95
CA TRP A 109 -17.17 -0.96 3.19
C TRP A 109 -17.62 -1.12 1.74
N MET A 110 -18.91 -1.02 1.47
CA MET A 110 -19.44 -1.02 0.10
C MET A 110 -19.22 0.32 -0.58
N ALA A 111 -19.45 1.42 0.13
CA ALA A 111 -19.20 2.77 -0.37
C ALA A 111 -17.72 2.98 -0.73
N ALA A 112 -16.79 2.39 0.03
CA ALA A 112 -15.35 2.48 -0.22
C ALA A 112 -14.91 1.77 -1.51
N GLU A 113 -15.61 0.71 -1.94
CA GLU A 113 -15.28 0.02 -3.20
C GLU A 113 -15.49 0.91 -4.43
N VAL A 114 -16.43 1.85 -4.38
CA VAL A 114 -16.65 2.82 -5.46
C VAL A 114 -15.76 4.08 -5.35
N MET A 115 -15.02 4.24 -4.25
CA MET A 115 -14.10 5.36 -4.07
C MET A 115 -12.82 5.19 -4.89
N THR A 116 -12.40 6.25 -5.57
CA THR A 116 -11.05 6.33 -6.13
C THR A 116 -10.01 6.53 -5.03
N PHE A 117 -8.73 6.27 -5.34
CA PHE A 117 -7.64 6.53 -4.39
C PHE A 117 -7.60 8.00 -3.92
N GLY A 118 -7.91 8.95 -4.81
CA GLY A 118 -8.00 10.38 -4.45
C GLY A 118 -9.13 10.69 -3.46
N ASN A 119 -10.28 10.01 -3.58
CA ASN A 119 -11.38 10.15 -2.63
C ASN A 119 -11.08 9.49 -1.29
N LEU A 120 -10.43 8.33 -1.30
CA LEU A 120 -9.96 7.67 -0.08
C LEU A 120 -8.96 8.57 0.68
N LEU A 121 -8.03 9.23 -0.04
CA LEU A 121 -7.12 10.21 0.54
C LEU A 121 -7.88 11.42 1.11
N THR A 122 -8.90 11.90 0.42
CA THR A 122 -9.73 13.01 0.91
C THR A 122 -10.48 12.60 2.18
N PHE A 123 -11.03 11.40 2.21
CA PHE A 123 -11.67 10.83 3.39
C PHE A 123 -10.71 10.76 4.57
N PHE A 124 -9.50 10.22 4.36
CA PHE A 124 -8.45 10.17 5.38
C PHE A 124 -8.12 11.57 5.94
N ARG A 125 -8.05 12.59 5.09
CA ARG A 125 -7.80 13.98 5.50
C ARG A 125 -8.88 14.55 6.41
N LEU A 126 -10.12 14.16 6.19
CA LEU A 126 -11.26 14.60 7.00
C LEU A 126 -11.33 13.90 8.36
N MET A 127 -10.76 12.71 8.52
CA MET A 127 -10.80 11.93 9.76
C MET A 127 -10.21 12.70 10.95
N LYS A 128 -10.69 12.40 12.16
CA LYS A 128 -10.12 12.90 13.42
C LYS A 128 -8.65 12.51 13.52
N MET A 129 -7.85 13.34 14.19
CA MET A 129 -6.41 13.07 14.35
C MET A 129 -6.12 11.75 15.07
N SER A 130 -6.97 11.34 16.02
CA SER A 130 -6.92 10.02 16.68
C SER A 130 -6.96 8.88 15.66
N ASP A 131 -7.92 8.97 14.75
CA ASP A 131 -8.21 7.93 13.77
C ASP A 131 -7.11 7.89 12.69
N LYS A 132 -6.67 9.06 12.21
CA LYS A 132 -5.50 9.16 11.31
C LYS A 132 -4.26 8.52 11.92
N LYS A 133 -3.98 8.79 13.21
CA LYS A 133 -2.84 8.18 13.92
C LYS A 133 -3.00 6.66 14.04
N ALA A 134 -4.21 6.19 14.30
CA ALA A 134 -4.48 4.76 14.45
C ALA A 134 -4.31 4.02 13.11
N VAL A 135 -4.79 4.58 11.98
CA VAL A 135 -4.54 4.05 10.65
C VAL A 135 -3.04 4.07 10.33
N ALA A 136 -2.36 5.22 10.47
CA ALA A 136 -0.97 5.38 10.10
C ALA A 136 -0.04 4.43 10.87
N ARG A 137 -0.34 4.16 12.15
CA ARG A 137 0.41 3.23 13.00
C ARG A 137 0.43 1.80 12.44
N GLN A 138 -0.62 1.36 11.76
CA GLN A 138 -0.67 0.03 11.13
C GLN A 138 0.39 -0.12 10.04
N PHE A 139 0.79 1.01 9.42
CA PHE A 139 1.83 1.07 8.39
C PHE A 139 3.21 1.46 8.94
N GLY A 140 3.33 1.64 10.27
CA GLY A 140 4.56 2.09 10.92
C GLY A 140 4.89 3.56 10.66
N LEU A 141 3.88 4.38 10.33
CA LEU A 141 4.03 5.78 9.95
C LEU A 141 3.39 6.74 10.98
N THR A 142 3.83 8.00 10.96
CA THR A 142 3.06 9.10 11.53
C THR A 142 1.92 9.48 10.58
N SER A 143 0.86 10.12 11.09
CA SER A 143 -0.25 10.58 10.25
C SER A 143 0.20 11.58 9.17
N ALA A 144 1.20 12.41 9.46
CA ALA A 144 1.76 13.36 8.49
C ALA A 144 2.53 12.66 7.37
N LEU A 145 3.38 11.67 7.68
CA LEU A 145 4.08 10.86 6.69
C LEU A 145 3.09 10.07 5.82
N MET A 146 2.08 9.44 6.46
CA MET A 146 1.03 8.69 5.76
C MET A 146 0.31 9.58 4.75
N GLU A 147 -0.17 10.76 5.17
CA GLU A 147 -0.88 11.69 4.30
C GLU A 147 0.00 12.16 3.14
N SER A 148 1.25 12.51 3.42
CA SER A 148 2.23 12.93 2.41
C SER A 148 2.49 11.82 1.39
N TRP A 149 2.77 10.61 1.84
CA TRP A 149 3.06 9.48 0.96
C TRP A 149 1.86 9.10 0.10
N LEU A 150 0.67 9.03 0.68
CA LEU A 150 -0.55 8.78 -0.11
C LEU A 150 -0.81 9.88 -1.14
N THR A 151 -0.51 11.14 -0.81
CA THR A 151 -0.63 12.26 -1.76
C THR A 151 0.32 12.09 -2.94
N THR A 152 1.58 11.75 -2.67
CA THR A 152 2.57 11.46 -3.71
C THR A 152 2.16 10.25 -4.55
N LEU A 153 1.74 9.16 -3.91
CA LEU A 153 1.35 7.94 -4.61
C LEU A 153 0.11 8.14 -5.48
N ASN A 154 -0.89 8.91 -5.03
CA ASN A 154 -2.04 9.28 -5.86
C ASN A 154 -1.63 10.10 -7.08
N TYR A 155 -0.70 11.06 -6.94
CA TYR A 155 -0.13 11.80 -8.05
C TYR A 155 0.59 10.89 -9.05
N ILE A 156 1.45 9.99 -8.57
CA ILE A 156 2.20 9.04 -9.42
C ILE A 156 1.26 8.04 -10.10
N ARG A 157 0.24 7.54 -9.38
CA ARG A 157 -0.79 6.66 -9.93
C ARG A 157 -1.48 7.29 -11.15
N ASN A 158 -1.85 8.56 -11.03
CA ASN A 158 -2.51 9.27 -12.13
C ASN A 158 -1.56 9.45 -13.34
N ILE A 159 -0.27 9.76 -13.12
CA ILE A 159 0.73 9.80 -14.19
C ILE A 159 0.81 8.46 -14.91
N CYS A 160 0.91 7.37 -14.17
CA CYS A 160 1.04 6.02 -14.74
C CYS A 160 -0.24 5.60 -15.48
N ALA A 161 -1.41 5.88 -14.93
CA ALA A 161 -2.71 5.58 -15.53
C ALA A 161 -2.96 6.34 -16.85
N HIS A 162 -2.47 7.58 -16.94
CA HIS A 162 -2.52 8.39 -18.16
C HIS A 162 -1.30 8.19 -19.08
N HIS A 163 -0.57 7.10 -18.90
CA HIS A 163 0.60 6.75 -19.72
C HIS A 163 1.73 7.79 -19.74
N GLY A 164 1.75 8.72 -18.78
CA GLY A 164 2.78 9.73 -18.64
C GLY A 164 4.15 9.10 -18.34
N ARG A 165 5.22 9.68 -18.91
CA ARG A 165 6.59 9.21 -18.65
C ARG A 165 6.94 9.31 -17.17
N LEU A 166 7.51 8.23 -16.60
CA LEU A 166 7.88 8.14 -15.19
C LEU A 166 9.40 8.18 -14.97
N TRP A 167 10.19 7.41 -15.71
CA TRP A 167 11.59 7.08 -15.39
C TRP A 167 12.49 8.29 -15.08
N ASN A 168 12.39 9.36 -15.82
CA ASN A 168 13.20 10.58 -15.61
C ASN A 168 12.32 11.77 -15.19
N ARG A 169 11.27 11.49 -14.41
CA ARG A 169 10.34 12.54 -14.00
C ARG A 169 10.86 13.31 -12.78
N HIS A 170 10.66 14.62 -12.82
CA HIS A 170 10.65 15.44 -11.62
C HIS A 170 9.32 15.22 -10.91
N VAL A 171 9.37 14.79 -9.66
CA VAL A 171 8.20 14.54 -8.82
C VAL A 171 7.73 15.86 -8.23
N ALA A 172 6.67 16.46 -8.79
CA ALA A 172 6.17 17.76 -8.35
C ALA A 172 5.47 17.67 -6.97
N VAL A 173 4.88 16.54 -6.65
CA VAL A 173 4.27 16.28 -5.33
C VAL A 173 5.24 15.40 -4.54
N CYS A 174 6.17 16.07 -3.85
CA CYS A 174 7.26 15.39 -3.14
C CYS A 174 6.76 14.72 -1.85
N PRO A 175 7.21 13.47 -1.55
CA PRO A 175 6.94 12.86 -0.27
C PRO A 175 7.78 13.49 0.85
N LEU A 176 7.23 13.57 2.05
CA LEU A 176 8.02 13.84 3.24
C LEU A 176 8.99 12.67 3.49
N ILE A 177 10.22 13.02 3.81
CA ILE A 177 11.24 12.05 4.23
C ILE A 177 11.21 11.93 5.75
N PRO A 178 11.21 10.71 6.33
CA PRO A 178 11.17 10.52 7.78
C PRO A 178 12.43 11.08 8.47
N GLU A 179 12.29 12.19 9.17
CA GLU A 179 13.43 12.92 9.79
C GLU A 179 14.14 12.11 10.88
N LYS A 180 13.38 11.32 11.65
CA LYS A 180 13.92 10.57 12.80
C LYS A 180 14.43 9.18 12.47
N ASP A 181 14.30 8.74 11.24
CA ASP A 181 14.77 7.42 10.80
C ASP A 181 16.07 7.58 10.02
N ALA A 182 17.20 7.28 10.69
CA ALA A 182 18.54 7.43 10.13
C ALA A 182 18.76 6.69 8.80
N ARG A 183 17.98 5.62 8.54
CA ARG A 183 18.05 4.86 7.28
C ARG A 183 17.71 5.70 6.05
N TRP A 184 16.93 6.77 6.22
CA TRP A 184 16.55 7.69 5.14
C TRP A 184 17.61 8.78 4.88
N HIS A 185 18.63 8.87 5.72
CA HIS A 185 19.65 9.92 5.72
C HIS A 185 21.07 9.40 5.52
N GLU A 186 21.23 8.20 4.98
CA GLU A 186 22.54 7.64 4.65
C GLU A 186 23.21 8.48 3.56
N ASN A 187 24.37 9.09 3.87
CA ASN A 187 25.11 9.94 2.94
C ASN A 187 25.50 9.21 1.65
N ALA A 188 25.78 7.90 1.73
CA ALA A 188 26.13 7.09 0.58
C ALA A 188 24.93 6.82 -0.36
N TYR A 189 23.70 6.89 0.15
CA TYR A 189 22.49 6.54 -0.57
C TYR A 189 21.39 7.60 -0.39
N PRO A 190 21.62 8.87 -0.81
CA PRO A 190 20.70 9.96 -0.55
C PRO A 190 19.34 9.76 -1.24
N VAL A 191 18.26 10.01 -0.53
CA VAL A 191 16.89 9.96 -1.06
C VAL A 191 16.44 11.37 -1.43
N ASN A 192 16.50 11.72 -2.72
CA ASN A 192 16.01 13.01 -3.20
C ASN A 192 14.48 12.95 -3.41
N PRO A 193 13.66 13.71 -2.65
CA PRO A 193 12.20 13.64 -2.73
C PRO A 193 11.63 14.06 -4.09
N MET A 194 12.37 14.84 -4.87
CA MET A 194 11.95 15.32 -6.19
C MET A 194 12.18 14.29 -7.31
N ARG A 195 12.70 13.10 -7.01
CA ARG A 195 13.10 12.12 -8.03
C ARG A 195 12.43 10.77 -7.79
N VAL A 196 12.32 9.98 -8.86
CA VAL A 196 11.60 8.70 -8.86
C VAL A 196 12.12 7.72 -7.82
N TYR A 197 13.40 7.79 -7.47
CA TYR A 197 13.98 6.93 -6.42
C TYR A 197 13.25 7.07 -5.08
N SER A 198 12.84 8.28 -4.69
CA SER A 198 12.06 8.47 -3.46
C SER A 198 10.72 7.73 -3.51
N VAL A 199 10.04 7.76 -4.66
CA VAL A 199 8.78 7.03 -4.87
C VAL A 199 9.00 5.52 -4.75
N LEU A 200 10.06 4.99 -5.39
CA LEU A 200 10.40 3.57 -5.30
C LEU A 200 10.73 3.17 -3.85
N THR A 201 11.39 4.04 -3.11
CA THR A 201 11.79 3.78 -1.72
C THR A 201 10.57 3.78 -0.78
N ILE A 202 9.64 4.73 -0.90
CA ILE A 202 8.41 4.69 -0.10
C ILE A 202 7.52 3.49 -0.47
N LEU A 203 7.45 3.12 -1.74
CA LEU A 203 6.75 1.90 -2.16
C LEU A 203 7.40 0.64 -1.56
N ASN A 204 8.73 0.54 -1.57
CA ASN A 204 9.43 -0.57 -0.94
C ASN A 204 9.10 -0.67 0.55
N ALA A 205 9.09 0.45 1.27
CA ALA A 205 8.75 0.49 2.69
C ALA A 205 7.31 0.03 2.96
N LEU A 206 6.35 0.52 2.15
CA LEU A 206 4.93 0.17 2.29
C LEU A 206 4.65 -1.27 1.86
N VAL A 207 5.16 -1.71 0.71
CA VAL A 207 4.93 -3.08 0.20
C VAL A 207 5.52 -4.14 1.13
N LYS A 208 6.69 -3.90 1.74
CA LYS A 208 7.23 -4.78 2.80
C LYS A 208 6.24 -4.96 3.95
N LYS A 209 5.43 -3.94 4.26
CA LYS A 209 4.45 -3.99 5.35
C LYS A 209 3.14 -4.66 4.96
N VAL A 210 2.61 -4.34 3.77
CA VAL A 210 1.27 -4.76 3.35
C VAL A 210 1.24 -6.04 2.52
N ALA A 211 2.32 -6.35 1.82
CA ALA A 211 2.44 -7.50 0.93
C ALA A 211 3.88 -8.06 0.90
N PRO A 212 4.42 -8.53 2.03
CA PRO A 212 5.82 -8.96 2.14
C PRO A 212 6.18 -10.09 1.16
N GLN A 213 5.22 -10.94 0.81
CA GLN A 213 5.41 -12.06 -0.12
C GLN A 213 5.27 -11.69 -1.60
N SER A 214 5.08 -10.41 -1.93
CA SER A 214 4.77 -9.99 -3.31
C SER A 214 5.93 -10.18 -4.31
N GLY A 215 7.17 -10.31 -3.84
CA GLY A 215 8.36 -10.32 -4.69
C GLY A 215 8.60 -9.01 -5.45
N TRP A 216 7.93 -7.92 -5.08
CA TRP A 216 7.99 -6.65 -5.80
C TRP A 216 9.40 -6.08 -5.91
N LYS A 217 10.16 -6.13 -4.83
CA LYS A 217 11.56 -5.68 -4.77
C LYS A 217 12.44 -6.47 -5.75
N VAL A 218 12.29 -7.79 -5.80
CA VAL A 218 13.03 -8.66 -6.71
C VAL A 218 12.73 -8.30 -8.16
N ARG A 219 11.44 -8.07 -8.49
CA ARG A 219 11.03 -7.64 -9.83
C ARG A 219 11.59 -6.27 -10.22
N LEU A 220 11.70 -5.33 -9.25
CA LEU A 220 12.34 -4.04 -9.49
C LEU A 220 13.84 -4.22 -9.82
N PHE A 221 14.54 -5.04 -9.06
CA PHE A 221 15.96 -5.30 -9.31
C PHE A 221 16.18 -5.99 -10.65
N SER A 222 15.36 -6.98 -11.00
CA SER A 222 15.39 -7.61 -12.33
C SER A 222 15.14 -6.58 -13.43
N LEU A 223 14.14 -5.73 -13.30
CA LEU A 223 13.87 -4.66 -14.27
C LEU A 223 15.09 -3.74 -14.45
N LEU A 224 15.75 -3.33 -13.37
CA LEU A 224 16.94 -2.49 -13.45
C LEU A 224 18.12 -3.23 -14.08
N SER A 225 18.24 -4.54 -13.89
CA SER A 225 19.28 -5.39 -14.49
C SER A 225 19.04 -5.64 -15.97
N ASP A 226 17.78 -5.87 -16.38
CA ASP A 226 17.37 -6.13 -17.77
C ASP A 226 17.63 -4.93 -18.71
N PHE A 227 17.79 -3.73 -18.13
CA PHE A 227 17.99 -2.49 -18.88
C PHE A 227 19.25 -1.73 -18.41
N PRO A 228 20.46 -2.29 -18.63
CA PRO A 228 21.72 -1.71 -18.14
C PRO A 228 22.02 -0.33 -18.74
N ASP A 229 21.55 -0.06 -19.95
CA ASP A 229 21.78 1.21 -20.67
C ASP A 229 20.94 2.37 -20.11
N ILE A 230 19.99 2.08 -19.24
CA ILE A 230 19.18 3.14 -18.61
C ILE A 230 20.01 3.88 -17.57
N HIS A 231 20.10 5.18 -17.76
CA HIS A 231 20.86 6.05 -16.87
C HIS A 231 20.16 6.19 -15.51
N ARG A 232 20.50 5.35 -14.54
CA ARG A 232 19.86 5.27 -13.21
C ARG A 232 19.92 6.57 -12.43
N LEU A 233 20.99 7.35 -12.60
CA LEU A 233 21.13 8.68 -11.98
C LEU A 233 20.06 9.68 -12.44
N SER A 234 19.45 9.48 -13.61
CA SER A 234 18.29 10.28 -14.04
C SER A 234 17.05 10.10 -13.15
N MET A 235 16.98 8.99 -12.42
CA MET A 235 15.98 8.71 -11.38
C MET A 235 16.48 9.04 -9.97
N ALA A 236 17.74 9.52 -9.85
CA ALA A 236 18.51 9.67 -8.62
C ALA A 236 18.66 8.36 -7.82
N ILE A 237 18.76 7.22 -8.53
CA ILE A 237 19.10 5.93 -7.90
C ILE A 237 20.61 5.92 -7.65
N PRO A 238 21.09 5.88 -6.40
CA PRO A 238 22.51 5.84 -6.09
C PRO A 238 23.14 4.51 -6.51
N THR A 239 24.42 4.54 -6.89
CA THR A 239 25.16 3.31 -7.17
C THR A 239 25.25 2.46 -5.91
N GLY A 240 24.90 1.18 -6.01
CA GLY A 240 24.95 0.26 -4.88
C GLY A 240 23.85 0.48 -3.83
N PHE A 241 22.74 1.14 -4.20
CA PHE A 241 21.61 1.42 -3.30
C PHE A 241 21.03 0.17 -2.64
N GLU A 242 21.24 -0.99 -3.25
CA GLU A 242 20.83 -2.30 -2.74
C GLU A 242 21.42 -2.61 -1.36
N LYS A 243 22.56 -1.97 -1.05
CA LYS A 243 23.29 -2.11 0.23
C LYS A 243 22.77 -1.19 1.33
N SER A 244 21.93 -0.19 0.98
CA SER A 244 21.37 0.73 1.98
C SER A 244 20.43 0.01 2.94
N ALA A 245 20.32 0.50 4.17
CA ALA A 245 19.45 -0.08 5.19
C ALA A 245 17.95 -0.08 4.78
N LEU A 246 17.54 0.82 3.88
CA LEU A 246 16.17 0.84 3.33
C LEU A 246 15.88 -0.30 2.36
N TRP A 247 16.92 -0.80 1.69
CA TRP A 247 16.79 -1.81 0.62
C TRP A 247 17.38 -3.16 0.99
N LYS A 248 18.27 -3.23 1.99
CA LYS A 248 18.81 -4.48 2.51
C LYS A 248 17.68 -5.34 3.12
N GLU A 249 17.75 -6.67 2.93
CA GLU A 249 16.92 -7.57 3.72
C GLU A 249 17.36 -7.49 5.19
N PRO A 250 16.45 -7.55 6.17
CA PRO A 250 16.86 -7.77 7.54
C PRO A 250 17.69 -9.03 7.57
N ASP A 251 18.87 -8.97 8.20
CA ASP A 251 19.67 -10.17 8.43
C ASP A 251 18.72 -11.16 9.12
N ALA A 252 18.55 -12.36 8.56
CA ALA A 252 17.80 -13.41 9.22
C ALA A 252 18.46 -13.57 10.60
N GLU A 253 17.73 -13.30 11.67
CA GLU A 253 18.21 -13.57 13.02
C GLU A 253 18.74 -14.99 12.99
N LYS A 254 20.06 -15.14 13.21
CA LYS A 254 20.66 -16.43 13.43
C LYS A 254 19.96 -16.96 14.67
N GLY A 255 18.97 -17.83 14.47
CA GLY A 255 18.36 -18.55 15.55
C GLY A 255 19.50 -19.19 16.34
N GLU A 256 19.68 -18.73 17.57
CA GLU A 256 20.51 -19.45 18.54
C GLU A 256 19.95 -20.87 18.57
N ASN A 257 20.73 -21.79 18.01
CA ASN A 257 20.57 -23.21 18.22
C ASN A 257 20.75 -23.47 19.73
N ALA A 258 19.65 -23.41 20.47
CA ALA A 258 19.58 -24.10 21.73
C ALA A 258 19.68 -25.59 21.39
N GLY A 259 20.89 -26.13 21.57
CA GLY A 259 21.16 -27.56 21.42
C GLY A 259 20.24 -28.37 22.33
N PRO A 260 19.85 -29.57 21.95
CA PRO A 260 19.03 -30.42 22.81
C PRO A 260 19.83 -30.80 24.03
N ASP A 261 19.35 -30.39 25.19
CA ASP A 261 19.79 -30.85 26.49
C ASP A 261 19.51 -32.37 26.58
N SER A 262 20.58 -33.17 26.64
CA SER A 262 20.54 -34.60 26.81
C SER A 262 20.21 -34.95 28.27
N GLY A 263 18.92 -34.88 28.60
CA GLY A 263 18.40 -35.39 29.88
C GLY A 263 18.26 -36.91 29.82
N GLN A 264 19.04 -37.58 30.60
CA GLN A 264 19.04 -39.01 30.90
C GLN A 264 17.63 -39.51 31.28
N VAL A 265 17.20 -40.55 30.58
CA VAL A 265 16.00 -41.33 30.95
C VAL A 265 16.39 -42.31 32.04
N ASP A 266 15.83 -42.14 33.24
CA ASP A 266 15.85 -43.17 34.26
C ASP A 266 14.56 -44.01 34.19
N SER A 267 14.77 -45.31 34.04
CA SER A 267 13.74 -46.33 33.89
C SER A 267 13.41 -46.92 35.24
N SER A 268 12.15 -46.85 35.72
CA SER A 268 11.57 -47.96 36.51
C SER A 268 10.07 -47.82 36.81
N LYS A 269 9.38 -48.91 36.56
CA LYS A 269 8.12 -49.46 37.16
C LYS A 269 6.78 -48.94 36.65
N THR A 270 6.10 -49.75 35.81
CA THR A 270 5.05 -50.78 36.14
C THR A 270 3.98 -50.29 37.14
N ASP A 271 2.73 -50.24 36.75
CA ASP A 271 1.69 -51.23 36.72
C ASP A 271 0.28 -50.65 36.50
N SER A 272 -0.45 -51.36 35.66
CA SER A 272 -1.85 -51.82 35.75
C SER A 272 -3.01 -50.85 36.04
N ALA A 273 -3.94 -50.88 35.16
CA ALA A 273 -5.34 -51.35 35.25
C ALA A 273 -6.39 -50.37 34.69
N ASN A 274 -6.96 -50.75 33.59
CA ASN A 274 -8.37 -51.17 33.42
C ASN A 274 -9.49 -50.12 33.63
N GLY A 275 -10.37 -50.05 32.64
CA GLY A 275 -11.75 -49.60 32.88
C GLY A 275 -12.33 -48.71 31.77
N ASN A 276 -12.70 -49.22 30.68
CA ASN A 276 -14.01 -49.44 30.09
C ASN A 276 -15.06 -48.28 30.13
N SER A 277 -15.65 -48.07 28.96
CA SER A 277 -17.06 -47.87 28.71
C SER A 277 -17.53 -46.57 28.03
N SER A 278 -17.95 -46.79 26.81
CA SER A 278 -19.23 -46.44 26.14
C SER A 278 -19.49 -44.97 25.77
N ALA A 279 -19.46 -44.72 24.51
CA ALA A 279 -20.54 -44.46 23.54
C ALA A 279 -21.69 -43.52 23.99
N SER A 280 -21.88 -42.41 23.28
CA SER A 280 -23.20 -42.06 22.77
C SER A 280 -23.12 -41.00 21.65
N ALA A 281 -23.68 -41.33 20.54
CA ALA A 281 -24.00 -40.50 19.38
C ALA A 281 -25.30 -39.72 19.65
N ALA A 282 -25.38 -38.48 19.12
CA ALA A 282 -26.67 -37.86 18.73
C ALA A 282 -26.41 -36.69 17.78
N THR A 283 -26.59 -36.94 16.51
CA THR A 283 -27.66 -36.47 15.60
C THR A 283 -27.96 -34.98 15.57
N ALA A 284 -27.68 -34.39 14.40
CA ALA A 284 -28.25 -33.14 13.93
C ALA A 284 -29.73 -33.24 13.60
N PRO A 285 -30.47 -32.12 13.50
CA PRO A 285 -31.50 -32.04 12.49
C PRO A 285 -31.30 -30.90 11.50
N ALA A 286 -31.71 -31.20 10.27
CA ALA A 286 -31.81 -30.33 9.11
C ALA A 286 -33.16 -29.61 9.07
N ALA A 287 -33.18 -28.50 8.32
CA ALA A 287 -34.24 -27.94 7.49
C ALA A 287 -35.49 -27.29 8.15
N LYS A 288 -35.65 -26.03 7.93
CA LYS A 288 -36.58 -25.47 6.90
C LYS A 288 -36.20 -24.04 6.57
#